data_eb8efd6ad3763870a93892ac1d23f4d0
#
_entry.id   eb8efd6ad3763870a93892ac1d23f4d0
#
_cell.length_a   1.000
_cell.length_b   1.000
_cell.length_c   1.000
_cell.angle_alpha   90.00
_cell.angle_beta   90.00
_cell.angle_gamma   90.00
#
_symmetry.space_group_name_H-M   'P 1'
#
loop_
_entity.id
_entity.type
_entity.pdbx_description
1 polymer ?
#
loop_
_entity_poly.entity_id
_entity_poly.type
_entity_poly.pdbx_seq_one_letter_code
_entity_poly.pdbx_strand_id
1 'polypeptide(L)'
;KIGGYDIGQVFHIGSNGPLWRTRTDAGDALVALRSPREGEHNLARWKAWASISSRHVVTLRDVVRSDDGRWAIVEDYVRGRTLDSELGSADLRPIATRRQIVHGIAAGVSALHAAGIAHGDLTPTNIIITPEGRAVIIDLIDEIGDGEGTPGWSLETSGMAGDRQCLRQIATLLNMDEE
;
A
#
# COMPACT_ATOMS: atom_id res chain seq x y z
N LYS A 1 9.68 -20.00 -11.85
CA LYS A 1 8.61 -19.09 -12.35
C LYS A 1 7.33 -19.34 -11.55
N ILE A 2 6.59 -18.30 -11.27
CA ILE A 2 5.28 -18.40 -10.66
C ILE A 2 4.34 -17.51 -11.49
N GLY A 3 3.25 -18.08 -12.01
CA GLY A 3 2.32 -17.35 -12.87
C GLY A 3 2.97 -16.72 -14.11
N GLY A 4 4.06 -17.32 -14.63
CA GLY A 4 4.83 -16.77 -15.76
C GLY A 4 5.97 -15.82 -15.37
N TYR A 5 6.00 -15.30 -14.14
CA TYR A 5 7.02 -14.36 -13.66
C TYR A 5 8.26 -15.09 -13.14
N ASP A 6 9.44 -14.57 -13.50
CA ASP A 6 10.70 -15.04 -12.93
C ASP A 6 10.86 -14.44 -11.52
N ILE A 7 10.77 -15.32 -10.52
CA ILE A 7 10.88 -14.92 -9.12
C ILE A 7 12.36 -14.79 -8.76
N GLY A 8 12.76 -13.58 -8.43
CA GLY A 8 14.09 -13.25 -7.96
C GLY A 8 14.27 -13.53 -6.47
N GLN A 9 15.00 -12.65 -5.80
CA GLN A 9 15.21 -12.75 -4.35
C GLN A 9 13.96 -12.35 -3.57
N VAL A 10 13.82 -12.90 -2.36
CA VAL A 10 12.84 -12.40 -1.38
C VAL A 10 13.20 -10.95 -1.08
N PHE A 11 12.25 -10.07 -1.32
CA PHE A 11 12.38 -8.64 -1.05
C PHE A 11 12.05 -8.31 0.40
N HIS A 12 10.96 -8.88 0.89
CA HIS A 12 10.44 -8.64 2.23
C HIS A 12 9.64 -9.86 2.72
N ILE A 13 9.65 -10.09 4.01
CA ILE A 13 8.79 -11.08 4.65
C ILE A 13 7.88 -10.33 5.63
N GLY A 14 6.64 -10.10 5.22
CA GLY A 14 5.60 -9.50 6.06
C GLY A 14 4.78 -10.53 6.81
N SER A 15 3.79 -10.06 7.59
CA SER A 15 2.83 -10.91 8.32
C SER A 15 2.09 -11.90 7.40
N ASN A 16 1.83 -11.49 6.18
CA ASN A 16 1.08 -12.26 5.17
C ASN A 16 1.98 -13.04 4.18
N GLY A 17 3.24 -13.24 4.57
CA GLY A 17 4.20 -14.01 3.79
C GLY A 17 5.18 -13.17 2.97
N PRO A 18 6.03 -13.84 2.18
CA PRO A 18 7.08 -13.18 1.45
C PRO A 18 6.57 -12.44 0.20
N LEU A 19 7.22 -11.29 -0.08
CA LEU A 19 7.20 -10.62 -1.36
C LEU A 19 8.50 -10.90 -2.09
N TRP A 20 8.39 -11.24 -3.37
CA TRP A 20 9.56 -11.48 -4.24
C TRP A 20 9.71 -10.38 -5.25
N ARG A 21 10.96 -10.00 -5.52
CA ARG A 21 11.26 -9.08 -6.60
C ARG A 21 11.24 -9.79 -7.94
N THR A 22 10.63 -9.18 -8.93
CA THR A 22 10.63 -9.62 -10.32
C THR A 22 10.87 -8.42 -11.25
N ARG A 23 11.12 -8.71 -12.52
CA ARG A 23 11.22 -7.71 -13.56
C ARG A 23 10.18 -7.98 -14.63
N THR A 24 9.50 -6.91 -15.04
CA THR A 24 8.52 -6.92 -16.13
C THR A 24 8.96 -5.98 -17.24
N ASP A 25 8.30 -5.99 -18.38
CA ASP A 25 8.55 -5.03 -19.47
C ASP A 25 8.29 -3.58 -19.03
N ALA A 26 7.43 -3.39 -18.04
CA ALA A 26 7.10 -2.09 -17.46
C ALA A 26 8.05 -1.66 -16.34
N GLY A 27 9.02 -2.49 -15.94
CA GLY A 27 10.00 -2.21 -14.90
C GLY A 27 10.01 -3.22 -13.75
N ASP A 28 10.62 -2.83 -12.64
CA ASP A 28 10.69 -3.66 -11.43
C ASP A 28 9.30 -3.78 -10.79
N ALA A 29 8.98 -4.97 -10.30
CA ALA A 29 7.72 -5.29 -9.66
C ALA A 29 7.94 -6.21 -8.46
N LEU A 30 6.92 -6.31 -7.60
CA LEU A 30 6.85 -7.24 -6.49
C LEU A 30 5.76 -8.27 -6.77
N VAL A 31 6.00 -9.51 -6.36
CA VAL A 31 5.04 -10.62 -6.47
C VAL A 31 4.73 -11.15 -5.09
N ALA A 32 3.46 -11.23 -4.76
CA ALA A 32 2.95 -11.96 -3.60
C ALA A 32 2.24 -13.23 -4.07
N LEU A 33 2.28 -14.26 -3.23
CA LEU A 33 1.52 -15.49 -3.46
C LEU A 33 0.43 -15.64 -2.42
N ARG A 34 -0.75 -16.08 -2.87
CA ARG A 34 -1.88 -16.42 -2.00
C ARG A 34 -2.43 -17.80 -2.36
N SER A 35 -2.89 -18.52 -1.35
CA SER A 35 -3.61 -19.78 -1.54
C SER A 35 -4.91 -19.57 -2.36
N PRO A 36 -5.48 -20.63 -2.93
CA PRO A 36 -6.76 -20.53 -3.64
C PRO A 36 -7.86 -19.85 -2.79
N ARG A 37 -7.95 -20.19 -1.50
CA ARG A 37 -8.94 -19.64 -0.58
C ARG A 37 -8.74 -18.15 -0.31
N GLU A 38 -7.51 -17.71 -0.04
CA GLU A 38 -7.18 -16.29 0.14
C GLU A 38 -7.44 -15.50 -1.13
N GLY A 39 -7.16 -16.07 -2.31
CA GLY A 39 -7.45 -15.43 -3.58
C GLY A 39 -8.94 -15.28 -3.85
N GLU A 40 -9.75 -16.28 -3.53
CA GLU A 40 -11.21 -16.17 -3.62
C GLU A 40 -11.75 -15.07 -2.71
N HIS A 41 -11.22 -14.96 -1.49
CA HIS A 41 -11.60 -13.92 -0.52
C HIS A 41 -11.25 -12.52 -1.02
N ASN A 42 -10.05 -12.33 -1.60
CA ASN A 42 -9.53 -11.01 -2.00
C ASN A 42 -9.85 -10.62 -3.46
N LEU A 43 -10.48 -11.48 -4.25
CA LEU A 43 -10.66 -11.25 -5.70
C LEU A 43 -11.44 -9.97 -6.02
N ALA A 44 -12.47 -9.67 -5.26
CA ALA A 44 -13.25 -8.44 -5.44
C ALA A 44 -12.41 -7.19 -5.16
N ARG A 45 -11.57 -7.24 -4.12
CA ARG A 45 -10.62 -6.18 -3.76
C ARG A 45 -9.59 -5.97 -4.87
N TRP A 46 -8.99 -7.02 -5.41
CA TRP A 46 -8.02 -6.91 -6.49
C TRP A 46 -8.63 -6.35 -7.79
N LYS A 47 -9.87 -6.74 -8.12
CA LYS A 47 -10.59 -6.16 -9.25
C LYS A 47 -10.84 -4.66 -9.07
N ALA A 48 -11.24 -4.24 -7.89
CA ALA A 48 -11.44 -2.83 -7.57
C ALA A 48 -10.10 -2.07 -7.60
N TRP A 49 -9.03 -2.63 -7.02
CA TRP A 49 -7.69 -2.04 -7.06
C TRP A 49 -7.17 -1.88 -8.49
N ALA A 50 -7.38 -2.88 -9.37
CA ALA A 50 -6.99 -2.81 -10.79
C ALA A 50 -7.68 -1.65 -11.55
N SER A 51 -8.82 -1.16 -11.07
CA SER A 51 -9.53 -0.02 -11.67
C SER A 51 -8.98 1.35 -11.26
N ILE A 52 -8.10 1.40 -10.25
CA ILE A 52 -7.59 2.67 -9.72
C ILE A 52 -6.50 3.23 -10.62
N SER A 53 -6.70 4.46 -11.10
CA SER A 53 -5.70 5.25 -11.80
C SER A 53 -5.29 6.42 -10.92
N SER A 54 -4.32 6.21 -10.02
CA SER A 54 -3.81 7.23 -9.12
C SER A 54 -2.31 7.09 -8.95
N ARG A 55 -1.58 8.20 -9.07
CA ARG A 55 -0.14 8.22 -8.81
C ARG A 55 0.22 8.07 -7.32
N HIS A 56 -0.78 8.10 -6.43
CA HIS A 56 -0.65 8.03 -4.99
C HIS A 56 -1.08 6.67 -4.41
N VAL A 57 -1.39 5.72 -5.28
CA VAL A 57 -1.69 4.32 -4.93
C VAL A 57 -0.78 3.42 -5.76
N VAL A 58 -0.19 2.40 -5.14
CA VAL A 58 0.63 1.43 -5.87
C VAL A 58 -0.19 0.76 -6.97
N THR A 59 0.39 0.59 -8.15
CA THR A 59 -0.31 0.01 -9.29
C THR A 59 -0.33 -1.52 -9.19
N LEU A 60 -1.50 -2.11 -9.27
CA LEU A 60 -1.65 -3.54 -9.52
C LEU A 60 -1.37 -3.81 -11.01
N ARG A 61 -0.35 -4.61 -11.29
CA ARG A 61 0.06 -4.96 -12.66
C ARG A 61 -0.70 -6.15 -13.20
N ASP A 62 -0.81 -7.17 -12.38
CA ASP A 62 -1.39 -8.44 -12.81
C ASP A 62 -1.88 -9.28 -11.64
N VAL A 63 -2.85 -10.13 -11.90
CA VAL A 63 -3.31 -11.18 -10.98
C VAL A 63 -3.44 -12.46 -11.78
N VAL A 64 -2.53 -13.39 -11.55
CA VAL A 64 -2.43 -14.64 -12.33
C VAL A 64 -2.64 -15.85 -11.43
N ARG A 65 -3.40 -16.81 -11.92
CA ARG A 65 -3.51 -18.11 -11.27
C ARG A 65 -2.41 -19.02 -11.80
N SER A 66 -1.56 -19.54 -10.90
CA SER A 66 -0.51 -20.49 -11.24
C SER A 66 -1.06 -21.91 -11.43
N ASP A 67 -0.28 -22.79 -12.07
CA ASP A 67 -0.68 -24.16 -12.38
C ASP A 67 -1.01 -25.00 -11.13
N ASP A 68 -0.40 -24.67 -9.98
CA ASP A 68 -0.67 -25.28 -8.68
C ASP A 68 -1.90 -24.68 -7.95
N GLY A 69 -2.63 -23.79 -8.63
CA GLY A 69 -3.87 -23.18 -8.14
C GLY A 69 -3.69 -21.97 -7.24
N ARG A 70 -2.45 -21.58 -6.89
CA ARG A 70 -2.17 -20.35 -6.14
C ARG A 70 -2.36 -19.12 -7.02
N TRP A 71 -2.61 -18.01 -6.37
CA TRP A 71 -2.67 -16.71 -7.02
C TRP A 71 -1.34 -15.96 -6.88
N ALA A 72 -0.84 -15.44 -7.97
CA ALA A 72 0.29 -14.52 -8.01
C ALA A 72 -0.25 -13.11 -8.24
N ILE A 73 -0.02 -12.21 -7.28
CA ILE A 73 -0.41 -10.82 -7.32
C ILE A 73 0.85 -10.01 -7.61
N VAL A 74 0.84 -9.27 -8.71
CA VAL A 74 1.99 -8.51 -9.19
C VAL A 74 1.70 -7.02 -9.08
N GLU A 75 2.48 -6.31 -8.29
CA GLU A 75 2.38 -4.86 -8.10
C GLU A 75 3.68 -4.15 -8.47
N ASP A 76 3.60 -2.84 -8.74
CA ASP A 76 4.80 -2.03 -8.98
C ASP A 76 5.74 -2.04 -7.79
N TYR A 77 7.03 -2.10 -8.06
CA TYR A 77 8.04 -1.74 -7.07
C TYR A 77 8.14 -0.21 -6.95
N VAL A 78 7.67 0.32 -5.85
CA VAL A 78 7.78 1.77 -5.56
C VAL A 78 9.14 2.05 -4.92
N ARG A 79 9.99 2.76 -5.64
CA ARG A 79 11.29 3.19 -5.11
C ARG A 79 11.10 4.37 -4.16
N GLY A 80 11.67 4.27 -2.96
CA GLY A 80 11.61 5.34 -1.96
C GLY A 80 11.88 4.82 -0.55
N ARG A 81 11.53 5.62 0.45
CA ARG A 81 11.60 5.29 1.87
C ARG A 81 10.19 5.30 2.47
N THR A 82 9.95 4.51 3.49
CA THR A 82 8.68 4.60 4.21
C THR A 82 8.54 5.96 4.88
N LEU A 83 7.31 6.44 5.01
CA LEU A 83 7.04 7.67 5.75
C LEU A 83 7.49 7.55 7.22
N ASP A 84 7.38 6.36 7.81
CA ASP A 84 7.89 6.07 9.15
C ASP A 84 9.41 6.34 9.25
N SER A 85 10.17 5.88 8.27
CA SER A 85 11.61 6.15 8.18
C SER A 85 11.93 7.64 7.98
N GLU A 86 11.08 8.37 7.26
CA GLU A 86 11.20 9.83 7.07
C GLU A 86 10.93 10.59 8.36
N LEU A 87 9.89 10.20 9.11
CA LEU A 87 9.53 10.80 10.40
C LEU A 87 10.59 10.55 11.48
N GLY A 88 11.31 9.43 11.41
CA GLY A 88 12.42 9.10 12.31
C GLY A 88 13.71 9.86 12.01
N SER A 89 13.80 10.62 10.92
CA SER A 89 14.98 11.43 10.61
C SER A 89 14.97 12.74 11.41
N ALA A 90 16.17 13.19 11.83
CA ALA A 90 16.31 14.40 12.66
C ALA A 90 15.88 15.69 11.95
N ASP A 91 15.89 15.69 10.61
CA ASP A 91 15.54 16.85 9.80
C ASP A 91 14.16 16.64 9.17
N LEU A 92 13.14 17.30 9.75
CA LEU A 92 11.83 17.37 9.13
C LEU A 92 11.92 18.11 7.78
N ARG A 93 11.29 17.55 6.76
CA ARG A 93 11.18 18.21 5.45
C ARG A 93 10.52 19.59 5.56
N PRO A 94 10.82 20.52 4.63
CA PRO A 94 10.15 21.83 4.57
C PRO A 94 8.63 21.66 4.59
N ILE A 95 7.93 22.66 5.17
CA ILE A 95 6.47 22.63 5.32
C ILE A 95 5.73 22.41 3.99
N ALA A 96 6.22 23.01 2.90
CA ALA A 96 5.64 22.80 1.56
C ALA A 96 5.69 21.33 1.11
N THR A 97 6.80 20.64 1.40
CA THR A 97 6.96 19.20 1.10
C THR A 97 6.05 18.35 1.98
N ARG A 98 5.93 18.67 3.28
CA ARG A 98 5.03 17.99 4.20
C ARG A 98 3.57 18.13 3.77
N ARG A 99 3.17 19.32 3.34
CA ARG A 99 1.83 19.59 2.77
C ARG A 99 1.59 18.76 1.51
N GLN A 100 2.56 18.67 0.60
CA GLN A 100 2.47 17.81 -0.58
C GLN A 100 2.29 16.32 -0.21
N ILE A 101 3.00 15.84 0.81
CA ILE A 101 2.87 14.46 1.30
C ILE A 101 1.45 14.20 1.80
N VAL A 102 0.93 15.06 2.69
CA VAL A 102 -0.44 14.91 3.24
C VAL A 102 -1.49 14.96 2.12
N HIS A 103 -1.39 15.91 1.19
CA HIS A 103 -2.30 15.99 0.04
C HIS A 103 -2.23 14.74 -0.84
N GLY A 104 -1.02 14.22 -1.07
CA GLY A 104 -0.83 12.99 -1.84
C GLY A 104 -1.48 11.78 -1.17
N ILE A 105 -1.31 11.63 0.15
CA ILE A 105 -1.95 10.55 0.91
C ILE A 105 -3.48 10.71 0.85
N ALA A 106 -4.00 11.91 1.06
CA ALA A 106 -5.44 12.19 0.98
C ALA A 106 -6.01 11.86 -0.39
N ALA A 107 -5.30 12.20 -1.47
CA ALA A 107 -5.69 11.86 -2.84
C ALA A 107 -5.69 10.34 -3.07
N GLY A 108 -4.69 9.63 -2.53
CA GLY A 108 -4.62 8.16 -2.59
C GLY A 108 -5.77 7.49 -1.84
N VAL A 109 -6.05 7.93 -0.60
CA VAL A 109 -7.19 7.45 0.20
C VAL A 109 -8.51 7.70 -0.53
N SER A 110 -8.67 8.89 -1.11
CA SER A 110 -9.86 9.24 -1.88
C SER A 110 -10.06 8.31 -3.10
N ALA A 111 -8.97 7.98 -3.79
CA ALA A 111 -9.01 7.04 -4.93
C ALA A 111 -9.39 5.62 -4.50
N LEU A 112 -8.85 5.14 -3.37
CA LEU A 112 -9.23 3.84 -2.78
C LEU A 112 -10.71 3.81 -2.43
N HIS A 113 -11.19 4.82 -1.70
CA HIS A 113 -12.59 4.89 -1.26
C HIS A 113 -13.56 5.02 -2.44
N ALA A 114 -13.20 5.76 -3.48
CA ALA A 114 -14.00 5.85 -4.71
C ALA A 114 -14.14 4.51 -5.45
N ALA A 115 -13.13 3.63 -5.33
CA ALA A 115 -13.17 2.26 -5.85
C ALA A 115 -13.85 1.26 -4.89
N GLY A 116 -14.35 1.72 -3.74
CA GLY A 116 -14.97 0.87 -2.74
C GLY A 116 -13.99 0.10 -1.84
N ILE A 117 -12.71 0.48 -1.82
CA ILE A 117 -11.67 -0.16 -1.02
C ILE A 117 -11.35 0.71 0.20
N ALA A 118 -11.43 0.12 1.41
CA ALA A 118 -10.71 0.64 2.57
C ALA A 118 -9.31 0.06 2.61
N HIS A 119 -8.30 0.84 3.01
CA HIS A 119 -6.95 0.31 3.26
C HIS A 119 -6.97 -0.62 4.46
N GLY A 120 -7.54 -0.16 5.57
CA GLY A 120 -7.70 -0.93 6.81
C GLY A 120 -6.49 -0.90 7.74
N ASP A 121 -5.29 -0.57 7.22
CA ASP A 121 -4.05 -0.41 8.01
C ASP A 121 -3.18 0.72 7.45
N LEU A 122 -3.75 1.91 7.33
CA LEU A 122 -3.07 3.10 6.78
C LEU A 122 -2.11 3.69 7.82
N THR A 123 -0.90 3.16 7.85
CA THR A 123 0.17 3.60 8.77
C THR A 123 1.33 4.20 7.99
N PRO A 124 2.24 4.96 8.64
CA PRO A 124 3.44 5.48 7.98
C PRO A 124 4.35 4.41 7.36
N THR A 125 4.28 3.16 7.81
CA THR A 125 5.03 2.03 7.23
C THR A 125 4.46 1.58 5.89
N ASN A 126 3.17 1.86 5.63
CA ASN A 126 2.45 1.51 4.40
C ASN A 126 2.35 2.68 3.41
N ILE A 127 3.21 3.68 3.57
CA ILE A 127 3.33 4.84 2.67
C ILE A 127 4.79 4.99 2.27
N ILE A 128 5.07 4.98 0.98
CA ILE A 128 6.41 5.24 0.43
C ILE A 128 6.49 6.68 -0.03
N ILE A 129 7.56 7.37 0.38
CA ILE A 129 7.93 8.68 -0.14
C ILE A 129 9.03 8.48 -1.20
N THR A 130 8.70 8.80 -2.44
CA THR A 130 9.66 8.69 -3.55
C THR A 130 10.76 9.74 -3.43
N PRO A 131 11.90 9.59 -4.15
CA PRO A 131 12.96 10.61 -4.16
C PRO A 131 12.45 12.02 -4.53
N GLU A 132 11.40 12.10 -5.35
CA GLU A 132 10.77 13.37 -5.78
C GLU A 132 9.77 13.92 -4.74
N GLY A 133 9.59 13.25 -3.60
CA GLY A 133 8.68 13.68 -2.51
C GLY A 133 7.23 13.27 -2.71
N ARG A 134 6.92 12.36 -3.64
CA ARG A 134 5.57 11.87 -3.88
C ARG A 134 5.23 10.75 -2.88
N ALA A 135 4.09 10.88 -2.21
CA ALA A 135 3.56 9.81 -1.36
C ALA A 135 2.81 8.77 -2.20
N VAL A 136 3.06 7.49 -1.92
CA VAL A 136 2.39 6.34 -2.55
C VAL A 136 1.94 5.36 -1.48
N ILE A 137 0.66 5.06 -1.43
CA ILE A 137 0.07 4.05 -0.53
C ILE A 137 0.37 2.66 -1.11
N ILE A 138 0.87 1.78 -0.27
CA ILE A 138 1.23 0.38 -0.58
C ILE A 138 0.49 -0.59 0.35
N ASP A 139 0.69 -1.89 0.15
CA ASP A 139 0.13 -2.98 0.99
C ASP A 139 -1.40 -3.11 0.86
N LEU A 140 -1.86 -3.31 -0.37
CA LEU A 140 -3.28 -3.44 -0.72
C LEU A 140 -3.72 -4.88 -1.00
N ILE A 141 -2.80 -5.85 -0.91
CA ILE A 141 -3.03 -7.22 -1.39
C ILE A 141 -4.12 -7.92 -0.60
N ASP A 142 -4.12 -7.77 0.72
CA ASP A 142 -5.06 -8.44 1.59
C ASP A 142 -6.08 -7.45 2.19
N GLU A 143 -7.30 -7.93 2.36
CA GLU A 143 -8.29 -7.22 3.16
C GLU A 143 -7.93 -7.35 4.63
N ILE A 144 -7.93 -6.23 5.33
CA ILE A 144 -7.69 -6.19 6.78
C ILE A 144 -9.04 -6.22 7.48
N GLY A 145 -9.25 -7.24 8.30
CA GLY A 145 -10.46 -7.38 9.11
C GLY A 145 -10.54 -6.38 10.26
N ASP A 146 -11.73 -6.24 10.83
CA ASP A 146 -11.95 -5.38 11.98
C ASP A 146 -11.08 -5.82 13.16
N GLY A 147 -10.27 -4.90 13.68
CA GLY A 147 -9.36 -5.15 14.81
C GLY A 147 -8.03 -5.84 14.45
N GLU A 148 -7.77 -6.11 13.17
CA GLU A 148 -6.52 -6.74 12.70
C GLU A 148 -5.42 -5.73 12.32
N GLY A 149 -5.73 -4.43 12.28
CA GLY A 149 -4.77 -3.38 11.94
C GLY A 149 -3.68 -3.16 12.99
N THR A 150 -2.71 -2.32 12.65
CA THR A 150 -1.58 -1.99 13.54
C THR A 150 -2.06 -1.32 14.83
N PRO A 151 -1.70 -1.85 16.01
CA PRO A 151 -2.09 -1.25 17.29
C PRO A 151 -1.69 0.22 17.39
N GLY A 152 -2.60 1.05 17.90
CA GLY A 152 -2.39 2.49 18.06
C GLY A 152 -2.80 3.33 16.85
N TRP A 153 -3.11 2.72 15.69
CA TRP A 153 -3.46 3.45 14.47
C TRP A 153 -4.96 3.41 14.11
N SER A 154 -5.69 2.37 14.42
CA SER A 154 -7.11 2.25 14.02
C SER A 154 -7.99 1.60 15.09
N LEU A 155 -7.77 1.91 16.36
CA LEU A 155 -8.39 1.18 17.47
C LEU A 155 -9.89 1.41 17.65
N GLU A 156 -10.43 2.54 17.19
CA GLU A 156 -11.83 2.90 17.45
C GLU A 156 -12.73 2.82 16.22
N THR A 157 -12.14 2.83 15.02
CA THR A 157 -12.88 2.82 13.76
C THR A 157 -12.16 1.94 12.74
N SER A 158 -12.93 1.17 11.99
CA SER A 158 -12.45 0.31 10.90
C SER A 158 -12.84 0.84 9.52
N GLY A 159 -12.38 0.19 8.49
CA GLY A 159 -12.74 0.48 7.11
C GLY A 159 -12.39 1.92 6.70
N MET A 160 -13.23 2.52 5.87
CA MET A 160 -12.98 3.87 5.33
C MET A 160 -12.96 4.97 6.40
N ALA A 161 -13.68 4.79 7.50
CA ALA A 161 -13.64 5.72 8.62
C ALA A 161 -12.29 5.64 9.36
N GLY A 162 -11.76 4.43 9.52
CA GLY A 162 -10.42 4.18 10.07
C GLY A 162 -9.34 4.82 9.23
N ASP A 163 -9.38 4.66 7.90
CA ASP A 163 -8.42 5.30 6.99
C ASP A 163 -8.39 6.83 7.15
N ARG A 164 -9.58 7.44 7.28
CA ARG A 164 -9.67 8.90 7.51
C ARG A 164 -9.11 9.32 8.86
N GLN A 165 -9.27 8.49 9.90
CA GLN A 165 -8.68 8.72 11.21
C GLN A 165 -7.15 8.63 11.12
N CYS A 166 -6.62 7.60 10.48
CA CYS A 166 -5.17 7.44 10.27
C CYS A 166 -4.58 8.61 9.49
N LEU A 167 -5.28 9.10 8.45
CA LEU A 167 -4.84 10.27 7.69
C LEU A 167 -4.70 11.51 8.60
N ARG A 168 -5.66 11.76 9.50
CA ARG A 168 -5.54 12.86 10.48
C ARG A 168 -4.36 12.68 11.42
N GLN A 169 -4.14 11.46 11.93
CA GLN A 169 -2.97 11.17 12.77
C GLN A 169 -1.65 11.43 12.03
N ILE A 170 -1.57 11.04 10.76
CA ILE A 170 -0.39 11.33 9.91
C ILE A 170 -0.20 12.84 9.72
N ALA A 171 -1.27 13.59 9.49
CA ALA A 171 -1.20 15.04 9.36
C ALA A 171 -0.66 15.68 10.65
N THR A 172 -1.13 15.24 11.83
CA THR A 172 -0.61 15.66 13.14
C THR A 172 0.88 15.37 13.26
N LEU A 173 1.32 14.17 12.92
CA LEU A 173 2.75 13.80 12.98
C LEU A 173 3.62 14.65 12.05
N LEU A 174 3.07 15.14 10.96
CA LEU A 174 3.73 16.05 10.03
C LEU A 174 3.59 17.51 10.41
N ASN A 175 2.99 17.84 11.58
CA ASN A 175 2.68 19.19 12.06
C ASN A 175 1.88 20.01 11.03
N MET A 176 0.78 19.43 10.53
CA MET A 176 -0.10 20.02 9.53
C MET A 176 -1.52 20.29 10.04
N ASP A 177 -1.75 20.24 11.36
CA ASP A 177 -3.08 20.35 11.98
C ASP A 177 -3.59 21.81 12.14
N GLU A 178 -2.78 22.81 11.89
CA GLU A 178 -3.07 24.20 12.23
C GLU A 178 -3.33 25.10 11.01
N GLU A 179 -3.94 24.58 9.94
CA GLU A 179 -4.42 25.42 8.83
C GLU A 179 -5.84 25.11 8.38
#